data_e8f8d6b5bf1168b4cda0d77acdede7a7
#
_entry.id   e8f8d6b5bf1168b4cda0d77acdede7a7
#
_cell.length_a   1.000
_cell.length_b   1.000
_cell.length_c   1.000
_cell.angle_alpha   90.00
_cell.angle_beta   90.00
_cell.angle_gamma   90.00
#
_symmetry.space_group_name_H-M   'P 1'
#
loop_
_entity.id
_entity.type
_entity.pdbx_description
1 polymer ?
#
loop_
_entity_poly.entity_id
_entity_poly.type
_entity_poly.pdbx_seq_one_letter_code
_entity_poly.pdbx_strand_id
1 'polypeptide(L)'
;MRQKCFLWVLLGLLGIFLGCADSEEKRESQPYIPALPSIPSPDSTDVTPSVDSVETVIPLLTRFVFRCDENPYQLQEDVVCDIIDDSVVVCRIPNIVENKLLVPNVQFEGESLLIDGVQYHEGKYDFQRPVKLTVSSGDMMKDYMVYVHSFTGIPIVWIETEQRKDILSKDEYLNASFRLEEGQITRGVGDIVYDNVKIKGRGNTSWEFDKKPYRLKFDKEISLFGEPKDRSWVLLANYNDKTMLRNQISFSLGKMSKLDWTPRAHFVELILNGKYNGTYLLCEKIKVSEDRVDIGDDGLLMEVDGYAKNEKDSRYFSLAHFWHEVNIKAPQVEYGDDTYNYAKELMTEAENTLFSDHFTDEKEGWRKYLDEDSFVDWYLINEIVKNGDAEGWSSIYLNCRRGGKIKMGPIWDFDQAFGNCDYAEETRTPEGFWNWHMPWIAQLYKDPYFVKLLKERFNFFYGQKEAIFREINDNAQYLRYAVVENENRWHTLYTYNWRNANIWGSYDNEVQFMKQWLNARMEWMKGVYDKM
;
A
#
# COMPACT_ATOMS: atom_id res chain seq x y z
N MET A 1 -37.65 -19.61 12.28
CA MET A 1 -36.90 -20.76 11.73
C MET A 1 -35.70 -20.22 10.98
N ARG A 2 -34.56 -20.11 11.64
CA ARG A 2 -33.16 -20.03 11.17
C ARG A 2 -32.30 -19.43 12.27
N GLN A 3 -32.30 -20.09 13.42
CA GLN A 3 -31.22 -20.04 14.40
C GLN A 3 -30.36 -21.30 14.14
N LYS A 4 -29.21 -21.13 13.52
CA LYS A 4 -28.11 -22.09 13.50
C LYS A 4 -27.02 -21.54 12.59
N CYS A 5 -26.13 -20.77 13.15
CA CYS A 5 -24.74 -20.55 12.67
C CYS A 5 -24.00 -19.55 13.58
N PHE A 6 -24.01 -19.82 14.89
CA PHE A 6 -23.15 -19.10 15.84
C PHE A 6 -22.75 -20.05 16.95
N LEU A 7 -21.94 -21.07 16.60
CA LEU A 7 -21.32 -21.93 17.63
C LEU A 7 -20.17 -22.76 17.04
N TRP A 8 -19.07 -22.11 16.65
CA TRP A 8 -17.80 -22.81 16.35
C TRP A 8 -16.58 -21.91 16.58
N VAL A 9 -16.49 -21.27 17.72
CA VAL A 9 -15.23 -20.64 18.19
C VAL A 9 -15.15 -20.71 19.71
N LEU A 10 -15.29 -21.91 20.29
CA LEU A 10 -14.89 -22.11 21.69
C LEU A 10 -14.89 -23.63 21.98
N LEU A 11 -13.84 -24.31 21.50
CA LEU A 11 -13.42 -25.61 22.07
C LEU A 11 -12.15 -26.07 21.33
N GLY A 12 -11.00 -25.71 21.90
CA GLY A 12 -9.69 -26.12 21.37
C GLY A 12 -8.56 -25.82 22.33
N LEU A 13 -8.80 -26.01 23.62
CA LEU A 13 -7.76 -26.06 24.64
C LEU A 13 -8.12 -27.17 25.62
N LEU A 14 -7.55 -28.33 25.42
CA LEU A 14 -7.03 -29.31 26.36
C LEU A 14 -6.92 -30.67 25.67
N GLY A 15 -5.72 -31.17 25.54
CA GLY A 15 -5.41 -32.48 25.04
C GLY A 15 -3.90 -32.70 24.97
N ILE A 16 -3.24 -32.69 26.14
CA ILE A 16 -1.91 -33.28 26.32
C ILE A 16 -2.13 -34.80 26.41
N PHE A 17 -1.45 -35.60 25.57
CA PHE A 17 -0.77 -36.82 26.02
C PHE A 17 -0.01 -37.50 24.87
N LEU A 18 1.31 -37.55 25.02
CA LEU A 18 2.27 -38.67 24.82
C LEU A 18 2.02 -39.70 23.69
N GLY A 19 2.95 -39.74 22.77
CA GLY A 19 3.21 -40.89 21.89
C GLY A 19 4.52 -40.69 21.13
N CYS A 20 5.47 -41.58 21.41
CA CYS A 20 6.86 -41.62 20.95
C CYS A 20 7.07 -41.64 19.43
N ALA A 21 8.18 -41.04 19.07
CA ALA A 21 9.18 -41.43 18.08
C ALA A 21 8.74 -41.93 16.70
N ASP A 22 9.02 -41.12 15.67
CA ASP A 22 9.98 -41.51 14.65
C ASP A 22 10.39 -40.29 13.85
N SER A 23 11.71 -40.12 13.73
CA SER A 23 12.39 -39.06 13.04
C SER A 23 12.30 -39.29 11.53
N GLU A 24 11.49 -38.52 10.82
CA GLU A 24 11.70 -38.27 9.38
C GLU A 24 12.15 -36.84 9.16
N GLU A 25 13.42 -36.68 8.87
CA GLU A 25 14.03 -35.48 8.36
C GLU A 25 13.32 -35.02 7.07
N LYS A 26 12.62 -33.92 7.12
CA LYS A 26 12.22 -33.20 5.91
C LYS A 26 13.46 -32.60 5.28
N ARG A 27 13.96 -33.24 4.23
CA ARG A 27 14.98 -32.66 3.32
C ARG A 27 14.37 -31.46 2.62
N GLU A 28 14.94 -30.30 2.87
CA GLU A 28 14.83 -29.13 2.00
C GLU A 28 15.32 -29.51 0.60
N SER A 29 14.53 -29.25 -0.41
CA SER A 29 14.88 -29.45 -1.80
C SER A 29 15.81 -28.32 -2.23
N GLN A 30 17.09 -28.58 -2.29
CA GLN A 30 18.06 -27.74 -2.99
C GLN A 30 17.83 -27.79 -4.51
N PRO A 31 18.07 -26.70 -5.25
CA PRO A 31 17.95 -26.71 -6.70
C PRO A 31 19.01 -27.65 -7.31
N TYR A 32 18.56 -28.41 -8.29
CA TYR A 32 19.33 -29.39 -9.06
C TYR A 32 20.46 -28.69 -9.82
N ILE A 33 21.71 -29.00 -9.44
CA ILE A 33 22.92 -28.68 -10.21
C ILE A 33 23.31 -29.97 -10.96
N PRO A 34 23.38 -29.98 -12.31
CA PRO A 34 23.81 -31.17 -13.03
C PRO A 34 25.29 -31.45 -12.73
N ALA A 35 25.57 -32.69 -12.35
CA ALA A 35 26.92 -33.16 -12.12
C ALA A 35 27.73 -33.20 -13.45
N LEU A 36 28.92 -32.64 -13.42
CA LEU A 36 29.92 -32.79 -14.47
C LEU A 36 30.41 -34.24 -14.53
N PRO A 37 30.71 -34.79 -15.72
CA PRO A 37 31.16 -36.16 -15.88
C PRO A 37 32.55 -36.35 -15.29
N SER A 38 32.72 -37.44 -14.53
CA SER A 38 33.98 -37.89 -13.95
C SER A 38 34.99 -38.29 -15.04
N ILE A 39 36.17 -37.71 -14.97
CA ILE A 39 37.35 -38.08 -15.79
C ILE A 39 38.09 -39.24 -15.09
N PRO A 40 38.46 -40.34 -15.79
CA PRO A 40 39.18 -41.44 -15.19
C PRO A 40 40.65 -41.08 -14.92
N SER A 41 41.19 -41.54 -13.79
CA SER A 41 42.60 -41.41 -13.41
C SER A 41 43.51 -42.17 -14.36
N PRO A 42 44.64 -41.61 -14.80
CA PRO A 42 45.72 -42.38 -15.42
C PRO A 42 46.74 -42.84 -14.39
N ASP A 43 47.21 -44.05 -14.60
CA ASP A 43 48.24 -44.74 -13.86
C ASP A 43 49.59 -44.01 -13.89
N SER A 44 50.33 -44.24 -12.82
CA SER A 44 51.74 -43.79 -12.61
C SER A 44 52.75 -44.37 -13.57
N THR A 45 53.51 -43.53 -14.24
CA THR A 45 54.90 -43.85 -14.61
C THR A 45 55.76 -42.59 -14.61
N ASP A 46 56.94 -42.74 -14.00
CA ASP A 46 58.06 -41.81 -13.90
C ASP A 46 58.34 -40.98 -15.14
N VAL A 47 58.50 -39.66 -14.98
CA VAL A 47 59.45 -38.87 -15.81
C VAL A 47 59.91 -37.64 -15.01
N THR A 48 61.23 -37.45 -15.07
CA THR A 48 62.12 -36.38 -14.64
C THR A 48 61.57 -34.93 -14.71
N PRO A 49 62.06 -33.99 -13.88
CA PRO A 49 61.54 -32.65 -13.77
C PRO A 49 61.88 -31.83 -15.03
N SER A 50 60.79 -31.36 -15.65
CA SER A 50 60.93 -30.35 -16.70
C SER A 50 60.26 -29.07 -16.18
N VAL A 51 61.03 -28.00 -16.20
CA VAL A 51 60.67 -26.58 -16.33
C VAL A 51 59.31 -26.20 -15.77
N ASP A 52 59.32 -25.36 -14.75
CA ASP A 52 58.18 -24.61 -14.26
C ASP A 52 57.34 -24.03 -15.42
N SER A 53 56.25 -24.67 -15.74
CA SER A 53 55.20 -24.03 -16.53
C SER A 53 54.50 -23.04 -15.59
N VAL A 54 54.81 -21.77 -15.72
CA VAL A 54 53.99 -20.69 -15.14
C VAL A 54 52.56 -20.90 -15.66
N GLU A 55 51.67 -21.39 -14.82
CA GLU A 55 50.25 -21.44 -15.15
C GLU A 55 49.84 -20.01 -15.48
N THR A 56 49.54 -19.76 -16.74
CA THR A 56 49.09 -18.42 -17.20
C THR A 56 47.68 -18.19 -16.70
N VAL A 57 47.53 -17.42 -15.65
CA VAL A 57 46.20 -17.04 -15.11
C VAL A 57 45.51 -16.13 -16.12
N ILE A 58 44.37 -16.55 -16.62
CA ILE A 58 43.56 -15.72 -17.54
C ILE A 58 42.87 -14.64 -16.70
N PRO A 59 43.03 -13.33 -17.03
CA PRO A 59 42.39 -12.27 -16.29
C PRO A 59 40.86 -12.36 -16.39
N LEU A 60 40.17 -12.46 -15.25
CA LEU A 60 38.72 -12.64 -15.17
C LEU A 60 38.13 -11.93 -13.94
N LEU A 61 37.06 -11.17 -14.15
CA LEU A 61 36.25 -10.68 -13.07
C LEU A 61 35.26 -11.79 -12.65
N THR A 62 35.36 -12.28 -11.41
CA THR A 62 34.52 -13.38 -10.92
C THR A 62 33.31 -12.90 -10.12
N ARG A 63 33.43 -11.75 -9.45
CA ARG A 63 32.32 -11.19 -8.68
C ARG A 63 32.45 -9.68 -8.52
N PHE A 64 31.34 -8.98 -8.57
CA PHE A 64 31.23 -7.57 -8.25
C PHE A 64 30.00 -7.33 -7.34
N VAL A 65 30.22 -6.76 -6.16
CA VAL A 65 29.18 -6.59 -5.13
C VAL A 65 29.34 -5.23 -4.44
N PHE A 66 28.24 -4.58 -4.18
CA PHE A 66 28.20 -3.51 -3.18
C PHE A 66 27.66 -4.09 -1.87
N ARG A 67 28.50 -4.21 -0.86
CA ARG A 67 28.11 -4.74 0.45
C ARG A 67 27.43 -3.67 1.30
N CYS A 68 26.36 -4.04 2.00
CA CYS A 68 25.63 -3.11 2.83
C CYS A 68 26.43 -2.63 4.07
N ASP A 69 27.30 -3.48 4.62
CA ASP A 69 28.18 -3.13 5.74
C ASP A 69 29.32 -2.16 5.34
N GLU A 70 29.73 -2.16 4.08
CA GLU A 70 30.71 -1.24 3.48
C GLU A 70 30.04 0.05 2.95
N ASN A 71 28.72 0.02 2.73
CA ASN A 71 27.90 1.13 2.25
C ASN A 71 26.77 1.46 3.24
N PRO A 72 27.08 1.71 4.53
CA PRO A 72 26.07 1.95 5.56
C PRO A 72 25.25 3.20 5.22
N TYR A 73 23.95 3.16 5.51
CA TYR A 73 22.93 4.18 5.20
C TYR A 73 22.53 4.30 3.73
N GLN A 74 23.29 3.76 2.79
CA GLN A 74 22.96 3.77 1.36
C GLN A 74 22.28 2.47 0.92
N LEU A 75 22.79 1.33 1.42
CA LEU A 75 22.26 0.02 1.11
C LEU A 75 21.80 -0.71 2.37
N GLN A 76 20.75 -1.50 2.26
CA GLN A 76 20.23 -2.34 3.34
C GLN A 76 20.61 -3.80 3.20
N GLU A 77 20.84 -4.20 1.96
CA GLU A 77 21.24 -5.55 1.57
C GLU A 77 22.41 -5.45 0.59
N ASP A 78 23.17 -6.54 0.48
CA ASP A 78 24.22 -6.64 -0.50
C ASP A 78 23.64 -6.62 -1.91
N VAL A 79 24.16 -5.77 -2.77
CA VAL A 79 23.79 -5.70 -4.18
C VAL A 79 24.81 -6.50 -4.98
N VAL A 80 24.49 -7.73 -5.34
CA VAL A 80 25.29 -8.56 -6.25
C VAL A 80 24.99 -8.12 -7.68
N CYS A 81 26.02 -7.76 -8.42
CA CYS A 81 25.89 -7.24 -9.77
C CYS A 81 26.04 -8.38 -10.80
N ASP A 82 25.27 -8.28 -11.89
CA ASP A 82 25.30 -9.26 -12.98
C ASP A 82 26.48 -8.99 -13.90
N ILE A 83 27.30 -10.02 -14.18
CA ILE A 83 28.35 -9.97 -15.20
C ILE A 83 27.78 -10.55 -16.49
N ILE A 84 27.62 -9.71 -17.50
CA ILE A 84 27.00 -10.06 -18.79
C ILE A 84 28.05 -10.10 -19.89
N ASP A 85 28.03 -11.15 -20.70
CA ASP A 85 28.88 -11.33 -21.88
C ASP A 85 30.37 -11.08 -21.59
N ASP A 86 30.82 -11.41 -20.38
CA ASP A 86 32.22 -11.28 -19.95
C ASP A 86 32.86 -9.89 -20.11
N SER A 87 32.04 -8.84 -20.27
CA SER A 87 32.55 -7.48 -20.52
C SER A 87 31.70 -6.37 -19.90
N VAL A 88 30.50 -6.68 -19.46
CA VAL A 88 29.56 -5.71 -18.89
C VAL A 88 29.15 -6.15 -17.51
N VAL A 89 29.22 -5.23 -16.55
CA VAL A 89 28.69 -5.43 -15.18
C VAL A 89 27.49 -4.50 -15.00
N VAL A 90 26.33 -5.06 -14.69
CA VAL A 90 25.11 -4.31 -14.43
C VAL A 90 24.75 -4.42 -12.97
N CYS A 91 24.73 -3.30 -12.30
CA CYS A 91 24.34 -3.18 -10.91
C CYS A 91 23.02 -2.43 -10.80
N ARG A 92 22.16 -2.91 -9.94
CA ARG A 92 20.84 -2.31 -9.69
C ARG A 92 20.76 -1.88 -8.24
N ILE A 93 20.79 -0.57 -8.01
CA ILE A 93 20.72 0.02 -6.67
C ILE A 93 19.38 0.76 -6.47
N PRO A 94 18.90 0.88 -5.22
CA PRO A 94 17.75 1.70 -4.93
C PRO A 94 17.96 3.15 -5.35
N ASN A 95 16.89 3.82 -5.81
CA ASN A 95 16.93 5.24 -6.22
C ASN A 95 17.29 6.21 -5.08
N ILE A 96 17.27 5.73 -3.86
CA ILE A 96 17.64 6.46 -2.64
C ILE A 96 19.13 6.73 -2.50
N VAL A 97 19.96 6.11 -3.32
CA VAL A 97 21.42 6.35 -3.33
C VAL A 97 21.70 7.65 -4.08
N GLU A 98 21.77 8.75 -3.36
CA GLU A 98 21.81 10.11 -3.90
C GLU A 98 22.94 10.35 -4.90
N ASN A 99 24.16 9.91 -4.59
CA ASN A 99 25.33 10.28 -5.36
C ASN A 99 26.11 9.10 -5.94
N LYS A 100 25.62 7.87 -5.82
CA LYS A 100 26.28 6.63 -6.27
C LYS A 100 27.78 6.56 -5.91
N LEU A 101 28.16 7.20 -4.81
CA LEU A 101 29.51 7.13 -4.25
C LEU A 101 29.60 5.91 -3.34
N LEU A 102 29.96 4.77 -3.93
CA LEU A 102 29.86 3.45 -3.30
C LEU A 102 31.23 2.78 -3.17
N VAL A 103 31.37 1.92 -2.17
CA VAL A 103 32.53 1.03 -1.99
C VAL A 103 32.22 -0.29 -2.68
N PRO A 104 32.89 -0.63 -3.80
CA PRO A 104 32.74 -1.91 -4.46
C PRO A 104 33.61 -2.98 -3.79
N ASN A 105 33.06 -4.17 -3.64
CA ASN A 105 33.79 -5.36 -3.27
C ASN A 105 33.98 -6.24 -4.54
N VAL A 106 35.23 -6.40 -4.97
CA VAL A 106 35.54 -6.99 -6.27
C VAL A 106 36.38 -8.24 -6.08
N GLN A 107 35.98 -9.35 -6.69
CA GLN A 107 36.76 -10.58 -6.76
C GLN A 107 37.16 -10.83 -8.21
N PHE A 108 38.43 -11.13 -8.45
CA PHE A 108 38.97 -11.35 -9.77
C PHE A 108 40.15 -12.37 -9.76
N GLU A 109 40.40 -12.98 -10.89
CA GLU A 109 41.58 -13.79 -11.17
C GLU A 109 42.53 -12.97 -12.05
N GLY A 110 43.76 -12.79 -11.61
CA GLY A 110 44.75 -11.95 -12.24
C GLY A 110 45.70 -11.32 -11.24
N GLU A 111 46.66 -10.54 -11.72
CA GLU A 111 47.70 -9.91 -10.90
C GLU A 111 47.29 -8.51 -10.43
N SER A 112 46.50 -7.80 -11.21
CA SER A 112 46.07 -6.46 -10.85
C SER A 112 44.68 -6.10 -11.38
N LEU A 113 44.04 -5.16 -10.69
CA LEU A 113 42.75 -4.56 -11.05
C LEU A 113 42.92 -3.04 -11.09
N LEU A 114 42.50 -2.41 -12.18
CA LEU A 114 42.40 -0.97 -12.31
C LEU A 114 40.93 -0.54 -12.38
N ILE A 115 40.61 0.61 -11.77
CA ILE A 115 39.35 1.32 -11.93
C ILE A 115 39.65 2.65 -12.62
N ASP A 116 39.07 2.88 -13.79
CA ASP A 116 39.33 4.06 -14.64
C ASP A 116 40.83 4.35 -14.82
N GLY A 117 41.65 3.27 -14.95
CA GLY A 117 43.08 3.34 -15.14
C GLY A 117 43.89 3.58 -13.86
N VAL A 118 43.28 3.64 -12.70
CA VAL A 118 43.92 3.79 -11.40
C VAL A 118 43.90 2.45 -10.65
N GLN A 119 45.00 2.08 -10.01
CA GLN A 119 45.09 0.84 -9.21
C GLN A 119 43.93 0.80 -8.19
N TYR A 120 43.22 -0.33 -8.21
CA TYR A 120 42.14 -0.57 -7.25
C TYR A 120 42.66 -0.61 -5.82
N HIS A 121 41.96 0.07 -4.94
CA HIS A 121 42.12 0.00 -3.48
C HIS A 121 40.74 0.08 -2.83
N GLU A 122 40.60 -0.42 -1.62
CA GLU A 122 39.37 -0.30 -0.84
C GLU A 122 39.06 1.17 -0.64
N GLY A 123 37.82 1.58 -1.02
CA GLY A 123 37.38 2.97 -0.93
C GLY A 123 36.15 3.25 -1.79
N LYS A 124 35.68 4.49 -1.71
CA LYS A 124 34.52 4.94 -2.47
C LYS A 124 34.90 5.35 -3.88
N TYR A 125 34.11 4.90 -4.85
CA TYR A 125 34.20 5.28 -6.26
C TYR A 125 32.86 5.88 -6.72
N ASP A 126 32.93 6.80 -7.68
CA ASP A 126 31.76 7.46 -8.23
C ASP A 126 31.20 6.68 -9.44
N PHE A 127 30.02 6.09 -9.24
CA PHE A 127 29.30 5.32 -10.26
C PHE A 127 28.14 6.10 -10.90
N GLN A 128 28.12 7.42 -10.83
CA GLN A 128 27.12 8.22 -11.55
C GLN A 128 27.22 8.08 -13.07
N ARG A 129 28.40 7.71 -13.54
CA ARG A 129 28.68 7.37 -14.94
C ARG A 129 29.28 5.96 -15.03
N PRO A 130 29.24 5.33 -16.22
CA PRO A 130 29.89 4.03 -16.40
C PRO A 130 31.36 4.09 -16.02
N VAL A 131 31.82 3.09 -15.27
CA VAL A 131 33.17 2.97 -14.76
C VAL A 131 33.88 1.80 -15.47
N LYS A 132 35.10 1.99 -15.93
CA LYS A 132 35.90 0.96 -16.57
C LYS A 132 36.71 0.20 -15.54
N LEU A 133 36.59 -1.14 -15.52
CA LEU A 133 37.48 -2.04 -14.81
C LEU A 133 38.42 -2.69 -15.81
N THR A 134 39.70 -2.82 -15.45
CA THR A 134 40.67 -3.60 -16.22
C THR A 134 41.36 -4.60 -15.30
N VAL A 135 41.18 -5.89 -15.56
CA VAL A 135 41.89 -6.98 -14.89
C VAL A 135 43.07 -7.37 -15.76
N SER A 136 44.26 -7.51 -15.19
CA SER A 136 45.46 -7.89 -15.93
C SER A 136 46.21 -9.05 -15.28
N SER A 137 46.89 -9.85 -16.12
CA SER A 137 47.79 -10.93 -15.73
C SER A 137 48.89 -11.07 -16.79
N GLY A 138 50.13 -10.71 -16.44
CA GLY A 138 51.22 -10.56 -17.40
C GLY A 138 50.87 -9.55 -18.50
N ASP A 139 50.99 -9.94 -19.76
CA ASP A 139 50.66 -9.11 -20.93
C ASP A 139 49.16 -9.14 -21.30
N MET A 140 48.36 -9.99 -20.63
CA MET A 140 46.91 -10.09 -20.90
C MET A 140 46.13 -9.07 -20.09
N MET A 141 45.13 -8.46 -20.75
CA MET A 141 44.20 -7.51 -20.13
C MET A 141 42.76 -7.86 -20.53
N LYS A 142 41.84 -7.70 -19.60
CA LYS A 142 40.41 -7.84 -19.85
C LYS A 142 39.65 -6.66 -19.24
N ASP A 143 38.89 -5.98 -20.09
CA ASP A 143 38.11 -4.79 -19.74
C ASP A 143 36.67 -5.14 -19.46
N TYR A 144 36.09 -4.46 -18.45
CA TYR A 144 34.67 -4.52 -18.10
C TYR A 144 34.12 -3.09 -17.94
N MET A 145 32.91 -2.88 -18.43
CA MET A 145 32.18 -1.62 -18.18
C MET A 145 31.10 -1.85 -17.11
N VAL A 146 31.21 -1.13 -16.01
CA VAL A 146 30.26 -1.19 -14.90
C VAL A 146 29.21 -0.11 -15.06
N TYR A 147 27.95 -0.52 -15.12
CA TYR A 147 26.78 0.34 -15.16
C TYR A 147 25.99 0.20 -13.86
N VAL A 148 25.80 1.30 -13.15
CA VAL A 148 24.98 1.32 -11.93
C VAL A 148 23.70 2.09 -12.20
N HIS A 149 22.59 1.37 -12.24
CA HIS A 149 21.28 1.91 -12.52
C HIS A 149 20.48 2.14 -11.23
N SER A 150 19.78 3.27 -11.17
CA SER A 150 18.80 3.53 -10.11
C SER A 150 17.42 3.09 -10.57
N PHE A 151 16.64 2.47 -9.68
CA PHE A 151 15.41 1.82 -10.09
C PHE A 151 14.18 2.61 -9.78
N THR A 152 13.87 3.15 -8.75
CA THR A 152 12.58 3.79 -8.55
C THR A 152 12.46 5.11 -9.35
N GLY A 153 12.31 6.23 -8.79
CA GLY A 153 12.15 7.53 -9.49
C GLY A 153 10.96 8.28 -8.94
N ILE A 154 10.20 7.66 -8.03
CA ILE A 154 9.13 8.33 -7.29
C ILE A 154 9.73 9.12 -6.12
N PRO A 155 9.00 10.09 -5.54
CA PRO A 155 9.49 10.89 -4.41
C PRO A 155 9.86 10.04 -3.19
N ILE A 156 10.82 10.52 -2.42
CA ILE A 156 11.36 9.81 -1.25
C ILE A 156 11.01 10.59 0.01
N VAL A 157 10.42 9.90 0.97
CA VAL A 157 10.19 10.39 2.34
C VAL A 157 11.23 9.78 3.26
N TRP A 158 12.03 10.64 3.86
CA TRP A 158 12.99 10.28 4.90
C TRP A 158 12.40 10.62 6.26
N ILE A 159 12.42 9.65 7.17
CA ILE A 159 12.00 9.84 8.56
C ILE A 159 13.06 9.26 9.46
N GLU A 160 13.55 10.06 10.39
CA GLU A 160 14.48 9.62 11.41
C GLU A 160 13.93 9.94 12.80
N THR A 161 13.60 8.90 13.57
CA THR A 161 13.12 9.05 14.96
C THR A 161 14.27 9.41 15.89
N GLU A 162 13.98 10.10 16.97
CA GLU A 162 15.00 10.38 18.00
C GLU A 162 15.70 9.10 18.46
N GLN A 163 17.04 9.11 18.40
CA GLN A 163 17.89 7.96 18.73
C GLN A 163 17.60 6.72 17.86
N ARG A 164 16.99 6.90 16.69
CA ARG A 164 16.59 5.81 15.76
C ARG A 164 15.73 4.72 16.42
N LYS A 165 14.85 5.10 17.35
CA LYS A 165 13.93 4.17 18.02
C LYS A 165 12.93 3.59 17.04
N ASP A 166 12.68 2.30 17.17
CA ASP A 166 11.64 1.63 16.41
C ASP A 166 10.24 2.11 16.82
N ILE A 167 9.33 2.19 15.87
CA ILE A 167 7.93 2.59 16.10
C ILE A 167 7.13 1.33 16.42
N LEU A 168 6.88 1.10 17.72
CA LEU A 168 6.24 -0.11 18.22
C LEU A 168 4.82 0.10 18.74
N SER A 169 4.31 1.34 18.73
CA SER A 169 3.02 1.69 19.33
C SER A 169 2.13 2.46 18.35
N LYS A 170 0.81 2.21 18.43
CA LYS A 170 -0.24 3.02 17.82
C LYS A 170 -0.68 4.19 18.72
N ASP A 171 -0.34 4.17 19.99
CA ASP A 171 -0.82 5.14 20.97
C ASP A 171 0.22 6.23 21.23
N GLU A 172 1.48 5.87 21.28
CA GLU A 172 2.58 6.77 21.61
C GLU A 172 3.25 7.34 20.36
N TYR A 173 3.41 8.65 20.34
CA TYR A 173 4.17 9.34 19.31
C TYR A 173 5.66 9.38 19.68
N LEU A 174 6.51 9.10 18.69
CA LEU A 174 7.94 9.42 18.74
C LEU A 174 8.18 10.75 18.01
N ASN A 175 9.11 11.55 18.51
CA ASN A 175 9.61 12.70 17.77
C ASN A 175 10.52 12.20 16.64
N ALA A 176 10.50 12.92 15.52
CA ALA A 176 11.30 12.57 14.36
C ALA A 176 11.60 13.82 13.51
N SER A 177 12.58 13.71 12.65
CA SER A 177 12.77 14.58 11.51
C SER A 177 12.06 14.02 10.27
N PHE A 178 11.74 14.88 9.33
CA PHE A 178 11.07 14.54 8.08
C PHE A 178 11.73 15.29 6.93
N ARG A 179 12.02 14.60 5.83
CA ARG A 179 12.44 15.18 4.57
C ARG A 179 11.69 14.51 3.44
N LEU A 180 11.15 15.30 2.53
CA LEU A 180 10.57 14.85 1.27
C LEU A 180 11.49 15.32 0.14
N GLU A 181 11.95 14.41 -0.66
CA GLU A 181 12.75 14.65 -1.85
C GLU A 181 11.94 14.42 -3.11
N GLU A 182 12.19 15.24 -4.12
CA GLU A 182 11.60 15.05 -5.43
C GLU A 182 12.12 13.76 -6.09
N GLY A 183 11.20 12.99 -6.68
CA GLY A 183 11.58 11.84 -7.50
C GLY A 183 12.11 12.25 -8.88
N GLN A 184 12.89 11.38 -9.50
CA GLN A 184 13.43 11.62 -10.85
C GLN A 184 12.33 11.71 -11.93
N ILE A 185 11.18 11.08 -11.69
CA ILE A 185 10.03 11.08 -12.61
C ILE A 185 9.09 12.25 -12.32
N THR A 186 8.99 12.64 -11.05
CA THR A 186 8.12 13.73 -10.59
C THR A 186 8.94 15.01 -10.49
N ARG A 187 8.59 16.03 -11.24
CA ARG A 187 9.28 17.32 -11.24
C ARG A 187 8.43 18.39 -10.59
N GLY A 188 9.07 19.36 -9.93
CA GLY A 188 8.43 20.57 -9.45
C GLY A 188 7.94 20.53 -8.00
N VAL A 189 8.23 19.48 -7.23
CA VAL A 189 7.90 19.44 -5.80
C VAL A 189 8.92 20.21 -4.96
N GLY A 190 10.22 20.17 -5.36
CA GLY A 190 11.35 20.66 -4.56
C GLY A 190 11.56 19.85 -3.28
N ASP A 191 12.72 19.98 -2.68
CA ASP A 191 13.02 19.32 -1.41
C ASP A 191 12.35 20.04 -0.25
N ILE A 192 11.65 19.31 0.59
CA ILE A 192 11.04 19.79 1.82
C ILE A 192 11.73 19.14 3.01
N VAL A 193 12.39 19.95 3.83
CA VAL A 193 13.01 19.48 5.09
C VAL A 193 12.22 20.00 6.26
N TYR A 194 11.93 19.10 7.20
CA TYR A 194 11.16 19.41 8.39
C TYR A 194 11.66 18.65 9.60
N ASP A 195 12.11 19.36 10.64
CA ASP A 195 12.79 18.74 11.78
C ASP A 195 11.85 18.35 12.94
N ASN A 196 10.58 18.78 12.89
CA ASN A 196 9.66 18.57 14.00
C ASN A 196 8.38 17.87 13.53
N VAL A 197 8.46 16.58 13.35
CA VAL A 197 7.31 15.70 13.11
C VAL A 197 7.20 14.69 14.23
N LYS A 198 5.98 14.30 14.55
CA LYS A 198 5.70 13.16 15.43
C LYS A 198 5.15 12.02 14.59
N ILE A 199 5.66 10.82 14.82
CA ILE A 199 5.24 9.60 14.10
C ILE A 199 4.79 8.53 15.08
N LYS A 200 3.76 7.78 14.70
CA LYS A 200 3.30 6.57 15.40
C LYS A 200 2.70 5.57 14.44
N GLY A 201 2.50 4.35 14.88
CA GLY A 201 1.71 3.35 14.16
C GLY A 201 0.25 3.77 13.98
N ARG A 202 -0.44 3.15 13.00
CA ARG A 202 -1.88 3.31 12.77
C ARG A 202 -2.50 2.03 12.20
N GLY A 203 -3.81 2.04 12.08
CA GLY A 203 -4.61 0.95 11.50
C GLY A 203 -4.99 -0.11 12.54
N ASN A 204 -5.93 -0.95 12.17
CA ASN A 204 -6.36 -2.12 12.96
C ASN A 204 -5.65 -3.35 12.41
N THR A 205 -6.24 -4.05 11.45
CA THR A 205 -5.66 -5.22 10.78
C THR A 205 -4.32 -4.89 10.11
N SER A 206 -4.19 -3.74 9.46
CA SER A 206 -2.95 -3.34 8.77
C SER A 206 -1.75 -3.13 9.69
N TRP A 207 -1.97 -2.90 11.00
CA TRP A 207 -0.89 -2.83 11.98
C TRP A 207 -0.31 -4.21 12.34
N GLU A 208 -1.05 -5.28 12.11
CA GLU A 208 -0.57 -6.65 12.37
C GLU A 208 0.40 -7.15 11.29
N PHE A 209 0.39 -6.56 10.10
CA PHE A 209 1.30 -6.94 9.01
C PHE A 209 2.74 -6.48 9.25
N ASP A 210 3.71 -7.09 8.60
CA ASP A 210 5.13 -6.77 8.74
C ASP A 210 5.44 -5.33 8.30
N LYS A 211 4.92 -4.92 7.15
CA LYS A 211 5.03 -3.54 6.66
C LYS A 211 3.96 -2.67 7.32
N LYS A 212 4.38 -1.85 8.27
CA LYS A 212 3.50 -1.07 9.12
C LYS A 212 3.06 0.24 8.46
N PRO A 213 1.77 0.64 8.58
CA PRO A 213 1.31 1.97 8.25
C PRO A 213 1.58 2.96 9.39
N TYR A 214 1.78 4.24 9.04
CA TYR A 214 2.14 5.27 10.02
C TYR A 214 1.24 6.49 9.94
N ARG A 215 1.16 7.20 11.08
CA ARG A 215 0.54 8.52 11.20
C ARG A 215 1.60 9.56 11.51
N LEU A 216 1.59 10.64 10.72
CA LEU A 216 2.45 11.80 10.88
C LEU A 216 1.65 12.95 11.50
N LYS A 217 2.25 13.70 12.41
CA LYS A 217 1.71 14.92 12.98
C LYS A 217 2.81 15.97 13.07
N PHE A 218 2.78 16.93 12.19
CA PHE A 218 3.69 18.07 12.18
C PHE A 218 3.32 19.09 13.27
N ASP A 219 4.29 19.81 13.78
CA ASP A 219 4.08 20.90 14.74
C ASP A 219 3.46 22.14 14.07
N LYS A 220 3.68 22.32 12.77
CA LYS A 220 3.09 23.37 11.93
C LYS A 220 2.34 22.76 10.75
N GLU A 221 1.47 23.54 10.14
CA GLU A 221 0.81 23.17 8.90
C GLU A 221 1.79 23.27 7.74
N ILE A 222 1.94 22.18 7.00
CA ILE A 222 2.82 22.09 5.83
C ILE A 222 2.05 21.63 4.60
N SER A 223 2.45 22.11 3.45
CA SER A 223 1.99 21.60 2.15
C SER A 223 2.97 20.53 1.69
N LEU A 224 2.47 19.34 1.40
CA LEU A 224 3.20 18.27 0.73
C LEU A 224 2.62 18.14 -0.68
N PHE A 225 3.46 18.04 -1.70
CA PHE A 225 3.05 17.91 -3.11
C PHE A 225 2.15 19.05 -3.64
N GLY A 226 2.23 20.23 -3.04
CA GLY A 226 1.36 21.35 -3.39
C GLY A 226 -0.08 21.25 -2.86
N GLU A 227 -0.39 20.21 -2.11
CA GLU A 227 -1.70 20.04 -1.49
C GLU A 227 -1.92 21.06 -0.36
N PRO A 228 -3.17 21.35 0.02
CA PRO A 228 -3.47 22.27 1.11
C PRO A 228 -2.73 21.93 2.40
N LYS A 229 -2.33 22.98 3.11
CA LYS A 229 -1.52 22.85 4.32
C LYS A 229 -2.28 22.13 5.44
N ASP A 230 -1.67 21.15 6.05
CA ASP A 230 -2.19 20.51 7.27
C ASP A 230 -1.04 19.92 8.11
N ARG A 231 -1.33 19.63 9.38
CA ARG A 231 -0.40 18.97 10.31
C ARG A 231 -0.48 17.45 10.26
N SER A 232 -1.54 16.88 9.70
CA SER A 232 -1.87 15.46 9.84
C SER A 232 -1.86 14.74 8.50
N TRP A 233 -0.93 13.79 8.36
CA TRP A 233 -0.76 12.95 7.19
C TRP A 233 -0.66 11.48 7.59
N VAL A 234 -0.85 10.58 6.65
CA VAL A 234 -0.71 9.15 6.88
C VAL A 234 0.10 8.50 5.76
N LEU A 235 0.86 7.49 6.12
CA LEU A 235 1.57 6.58 5.20
C LEU A 235 0.83 5.26 5.22
N LEU A 236 0.08 4.96 4.17
CA LEU A 236 -0.58 3.68 3.96
C LEU A 236 0.42 2.70 3.38
N ALA A 237 0.56 1.55 4.02
CA ALA A 237 1.58 0.57 3.67
C ALA A 237 1.25 -0.21 2.39
N ASN A 238 -0.02 -0.33 2.01
CA ASN A 238 -0.51 -1.14 0.90
C ASN A 238 0.03 -2.58 0.90
N TYR A 239 0.36 -3.13 2.10
CA TYR A 239 0.97 -4.46 2.21
C TYR A 239 0.06 -5.57 1.69
N ASN A 240 -1.23 -5.42 1.92
CA ASN A 240 -2.25 -6.38 1.50
C ASN A 240 -2.79 -6.11 0.08
N ASP A 241 -2.37 -5.03 -0.54
CA ASP A 241 -2.68 -4.71 -1.94
C ASP A 241 -1.45 -4.89 -2.82
N LYS A 242 -1.34 -6.04 -3.47
CA LYS A 242 -0.21 -6.37 -4.35
C LYS A 242 -0.07 -5.44 -5.56
N THR A 243 -1.17 -4.77 -5.95
CA THR A 243 -1.13 -3.74 -6.99
C THR A 243 -0.65 -2.39 -6.46
N MET A 244 -0.79 -2.13 -5.16
CA MET A 244 -0.64 -0.83 -4.49
C MET A 244 -1.61 0.25 -5.01
N LEU A 245 -2.53 -0.06 -5.93
CA LEU A 245 -3.36 0.90 -6.68
C LEU A 245 -4.78 1.04 -6.14
N ARG A 246 -5.29 0.06 -5.37
CA ARG A 246 -6.72 -0.01 -5.00
C ARG A 246 -7.21 1.25 -4.28
N ASN A 247 -6.48 1.71 -3.27
CA ASN A 247 -6.80 2.96 -2.58
C ASN A 247 -6.72 4.17 -3.54
N GLN A 248 -5.65 4.27 -4.34
CA GLN A 248 -5.45 5.39 -5.26
C GLN A 248 -6.57 5.49 -6.29
N ILE A 249 -6.95 4.38 -6.93
CA ILE A 249 -8.01 4.35 -7.95
C ILE A 249 -9.38 4.63 -7.33
N SER A 250 -9.65 4.12 -6.13
CA SER A 250 -10.89 4.43 -5.41
C SER A 250 -10.98 5.91 -5.02
N PHE A 251 -9.87 6.52 -4.59
CA PHE A 251 -9.83 7.97 -4.35
C PHE A 251 -10.03 8.76 -5.65
N SER A 252 -9.57 8.28 -6.78
CA SER A 252 -9.84 8.92 -8.07
C SER A 252 -11.31 8.88 -8.44
N LEU A 253 -12.01 7.76 -8.19
CA LEU A 253 -13.47 7.71 -8.29
C LEU A 253 -14.15 8.73 -7.37
N GLY A 254 -13.66 8.85 -6.14
CA GLY A 254 -14.14 9.85 -5.19
C GLY A 254 -13.95 11.29 -5.68
N LYS A 255 -12.80 11.61 -6.28
CA LYS A 255 -12.53 12.93 -6.87
C LYS A 255 -13.42 13.25 -8.09
N MET A 256 -13.89 12.23 -8.81
CA MET A 256 -14.85 12.38 -9.92
C MET A 256 -16.30 12.51 -9.42
N SER A 257 -16.55 12.22 -8.16
CA SER A 257 -17.88 12.16 -7.56
C SER A 257 -18.37 13.52 -7.09
N LYS A 258 -19.56 13.52 -6.53
CA LYS A 258 -20.18 14.68 -5.85
C LYS A 258 -19.93 14.69 -4.33
N LEU A 259 -19.02 13.84 -3.83
CA LEU A 259 -18.58 13.92 -2.44
C LEU A 259 -17.82 15.22 -2.21
N ASP A 260 -18.07 15.88 -1.09
CA ASP A 260 -17.48 17.18 -0.79
C ASP A 260 -15.94 17.14 -0.75
N TRP A 261 -15.39 16.03 -0.29
CA TRP A 261 -13.96 15.82 -0.20
C TRP A 261 -13.58 14.34 -0.31
N THR A 262 -12.45 14.10 -0.93
CA THR A 262 -11.80 12.80 -1.03
C THR A 262 -10.30 12.96 -0.73
N PRO A 263 -9.67 12.06 0.03
CA PRO A 263 -8.23 12.16 0.34
C PRO A 263 -7.36 12.27 -0.92
N ARG A 264 -6.44 13.25 -0.91
CA ARG A 264 -5.39 13.35 -1.91
C ARG A 264 -4.21 12.50 -1.47
N ALA A 265 -3.61 11.79 -2.40
CA ALA A 265 -2.61 10.78 -2.09
C ALA A 265 -1.52 10.71 -3.17
N HIS A 266 -0.29 10.43 -2.76
CA HIS A 266 0.90 10.38 -3.60
C HIS A 266 1.76 9.17 -3.23
N PHE A 267 2.24 8.45 -4.23
CA PHE A 267 3.18 7.35 -4.01
C PHE A 267 4.55 7.90 -3.63
N VAL A 268 5.14 7.31 -2.61
CA VAL A 268 6.47 7.67 -2.09
C VAL A 268 7.25 6.43 -1.69
N GLU A 269 8.57 6.50 -1.78
CA GLU A 269 9.46 5.58 -1.08
C GLU A 269 9.63 6.06 0.37
N LEU A 270 9.67 5.14 1.31
CA LEU A 270 9.92 5.47 2.71
C LEU A 270 11.30 4.97 3.15
N ILE A 271 12.12 5.89 3.63
CA ILE A 271 13.33 5.58 4.38
C ILE A 271 13.08 5.89 5.85
N LEU A 272 13.09 4.86 6.68
CA LEU A 272 12.84 4.98 8.11
C LEU A 272 14.09 4.60 8.89
N ASN A 273 14.64 5.54 9.66
CA ASN A 273 15.87 5.35 10.44
C ASN A 273 17.05 4.87 9.59
N GLY A 274 17.18 5.39 8.37
CA GLY A 274 18.22 5.04 7.42
C GLY A 274 17.99 3.71 6.68
N LYS A 275 16.82 3.05 6.88
CA LYS A 275 16.48 1.78 6.22
C LYS A 275 15.36 1.98 5.22
N TYR A 276 15.53 1.42 4.02
CA TYR A 276 14.46 1.37 3.04
C TYR A 276 13.28 0.55 3.55
N ASN A 277 12.10 1.15 3.56
CA ASN A 277 10.90 0.52 4.11
C ASN A 277 9.82 0.25 3.05
N GLY A 278 10.15 0.46 1.78
CA GLY A 278 9.27 0.16 0.65
C GLY A 278 8.43 1.35 0.18
N THR A 279 7.59 1.07 -0.79
CA THR A 279 6.66 2.03 -1.40
C THR A 279 5.42 2.22 -0.53
N TYR A 280 5.07 3.45 -0.24
CA TYR A 280 3.89 3.84 0.54
C TYR A 280 2.98 4.76 -0.27
N LEU A 281 1.73 4.87 0.15
CA LEU A 281 0.83 5.91 -0.30
C LEU A 281 0.73 6.96 0.83
N LEU A 282 1.40 8.10 0.63
CA LEU A 282 1.31 9.26 1.52
C LEU A 282 0.04 10.01 1.21
N CYS A 283 -0.89 10.06 2.15
CA CYS A 283 -2.18 10.70 1.92
C CYS A 283 -2.64 11.59 3.07
N GLU A 284 -3.58 12.43 2.78
CA GLU A 284 -4.27 13.25 3.75
C GLU A 284 -5.02 12.37 4.75
N LYS A 285 -4.93 12.72 6.03
CA LYS A 285 -5.75 12.09 7.06
C LYS A 285 -7.17 12.65 7.04
N ILE A 286 -8.17 11.79 7.16
CA ILE A 286 -9.55 12.23 7.44
C ILE A 286 -9.54 13.09 8.71
N LYS A 287 -9.97 14.34 8.57
CA LYS A 287 -9.98 15.34 9.62
C LYS A 287 -10.91 16.49 9.23
N VAL A 288 -11.51 17.10 10.23
CA VAL A 288 -12.28 18.35 10.05
C VAL A 288 -11.33 19.51 9.78
N SER A 289 -11.48 20.15 8.65
CA SER A 289 -10.87 21.42 8.26
C SER A 289 -11.56 21.94 6.99
N GLU A 290 -11.37 23.23 6.67
CA GLU A 290 -11.93 23.85 5.46
C GLU A 290 -11.49 23.14 4.16
N ASP A 291 -10.25 22.68 4.11
CA ASP A 291 -9.66 22.01 2.93
C ASP A 291 -9.89 20.49 2.88
N ARG A 292 -10.54 19.90 3.89
CA ARG A 292 -10.83 18.47 3.99
C ARG A 292 -12.32 18.24 4.25
N VAL A 293 -12.69 17.76 5.42
CA VAL A 293 -14.09 17.58 5.77
C VAL A 293 -14.60 18.88 6.37
N ASP A 294 -15.21 19.73 5.55
CA ASP A 294 -15.74 21.02 5.98
C ASP A 294 -17.15 20.88 6.55
N ILE A 295 -17.23 20.82 7.85
CA ILE A 295 -18.51 20.76 8.60
C ILE A 295 -18.88 22.09 9.27
N GLY A 296 -18.13 23.17 9.01
CA GLY A 296 -18.27 24.43 9.75
C GLY A 296 -17.81 24.29 11.20
N ASP A 297 -18.18 25.28 12.02
CA ASP A 297 -17.68 25.38 13.41
C ASP A 297 -18.35 24.38 14.37
N ASP A 298 -19.58 24.00 14.12
CA ASP A 298 -20.44 23.24 15.03
C ASP A 298 -21.12 22.00 14.39
N GLY A 299 -20.59 21.56 13.24
CA GLY A 299 -21.07 20.35 12.57
C GLY A 299 -20.52 19.07 13.19
N LEU A 300 -20.76 17.96 12.51
CA LEU A 300 -20.42 16.61 12.96
C LEU A 300 -19.62 15.85 11.90
N LEU A 301 -18.58 15.15 12.33
CA LEU A 301 -17.98 14.04 11.62
C LEU A 301 -18.20 12.78 12.44
N MET A 302 -18.83 11.79 11.85
CA MET A 302 -19.20 10.52 12.49
C MET A 302 -18.67 9.34 11.67
N GLU A 303 -18.56 8.19 12.30
CA GLU A 303 -18.14 6.93 11.65
C GLU A 303 -19.05 5.81 12.15
N VAL A 304 -19.55 4.97 11.24
CA VAL A 304 -20.09 3.66 11.62
C VAL A 304 -18.90 2.78 11.96
N ASP A 305 -18.82 2.32 13.22
CA ASP A 305 -17.59 1.80 13.79
C ASP A 305 -17.85 0.60 14.72
N GLY A 306 -17.65 -0.61 14.21
CA GLY A 306 -17.78 -1.85 14.98
C GLY A 306 -16.75 -1.98 16.12
N TYR A 307 -15.71 -1.15 16.13
CA TYR A 307 -14.69 -1.13 17.19
C TYR A 307 -15.01 -0.11 18.30
N ALA A 308 -15.97 0.78 18.10
CA ALA A 308 -16.25 1.90 19.00
C ALA A 308 -16.40 1.51 20.48
N LYS A 309 -17.02 0.35 20.76
CA LYS A 309 -17.20 -0.16 22.12
C LYS A 309 -15.89 -0.53 22.81
N ASN A 310 -14.88 -0.85 22.06
CA ASN A 310 -13.59 -1.32 22.56
C ASN A 310 -12.54 -0.18 22.64
N GLU A 311 -12.86 0.98 22.09
CA GLU A 311 -12.00 2.15 22.09
C GLU A 311 -12.32 3.07 23.27
N LYS A 312 -11.33 3.33 24.12
CA LYS A 312 -11.47 4.09 25.38
C LYS A 312 -12.02 5.51 25.17
N ASP A 313 -11.62 6.14 24.08
CA ASP A 313 -11.94 7.56 23.80
C ASP A 313 -13.14 7.73 22.85
N SER A 314 -13.80 6.64 22.46
CA SER A 314 -14.97 6.69 21.60
C SER A 314 -16.21 7.18 22.35
N ARG A 315 -16.96 8.03 21.68
CA ARG A 315 -18.30 8.49 22.12
C ARG A 315 -19.30 8.12 21.04
N TYR A 316 -20.08 7.10 21.30
CA TYR A 316 -20.93 6.46 20.33
C TYR A 316 -22.37 6.30 20.81
N PHE A 317 -23.26 6.03 19.88
CA PHE A 317 -24.63 5.61 20.12
C PHE A 317 -25.05 4.56 19.10
N SER A 318 -26.06 3.76 19.43
CA SER A 318 -26.65 2.77 18.54
C SER A 318 -27.91 3.33 17.88
N LEU A 319 -28.15 2.92 16.65
CA LEU A 319 -29.39 3.14 15.91
C LEU A 319 -30.16 1.81 15.77
N ALA A 320 -31.44 1.89 15.44
CA ALA A 320 -32.30 0.70 15.38
C ALA A 320 -31.96 -0.22 14.19
N HIS A 321 -31.52 0.36 13.08
CA HIS A 321 -31.30 -0.34 11.81
C HIS A 321 -29.84 -0.36 11.34
N PHE A 322 -28.92 0.40 11.93
CA PHE A 322 -27.49 0.18 11.70
C PHE A 322 -27.00 -1.06 12.47
N TRP A 323 -26.08 -1.79 11.88
CA TRP A 323 -25.53 -3.01 12.50
C TRP A 323 -24.50 -2.72 13.58
N HIS A 324 -23.84 -1.56 13.50
CA HIS A 324 -22.81 -1.11 14.42
C HIS A 324 -23.09 0.30 14.94
N GLU A 325 -22.29 0.70 15.89
CA GLU A 325 -22.41 1.99 16.55
C GLU A 325 -22.02 3.14 15.60
N VAL A 326 -22.64 4.29 15.81
CA VAL A 326 -22.23 5.56 15.23
C VAL A 326 -21.33 6.27 16.24
N ASN A 327 -20.06 6.38 15.92
CA ASN A 327 -19.03 7.01 16.74
C ASN A 327 -18.80 8.46 16.28
N ILE A 328 -18.85 9.41 17.20
CA ILE A 328 -18.60 10.83 16.92
C ILE A 328 -17.09 11.05 16.88
N LYS A 329 -16.55 11.34 15.71
CA LYS A 329 -15.10 11.55 15.50
C LYS A 329 -14.70 13.02 15.66
N ALA A 330 -15.63 13.94 15.42
CA ALA A 330 -15.49 15.38 15.68
C ALA A 330 -16.86 16.06 15.75
N PRO A 331 -17.00 17.08 16.60
CA PRO A 331 -16.01 17.54 17.59
C PRO A 331 -15.80 16.53 18.72
N GLN A 332 -14.82 16.75 19.57
CA GLN A 332 -14.70 15.95 20.80
C GLN A 332 -15.87 16.26 21.72
N VAL A 333 -16.57 15.22 22.16
CA VAL A 333 -17.78 15.34 23.01
C VAL A 333 -17.69 14.39 24.20
N GLU A 334 -18.52 14.64 25.22
CA GLU A 334 -18.79 13.69 26.31
C GLU A 334 -20.24 13.19 26.22
N TYR A 335 -20.53 12.04 26.83
CA TYR A 335 -21.88 11.51 26.91
C TYR A 335 -22.80 12.48 27.64
N GLY A 336 -23.90 12.88 26.98
CA GLY A 336 -24.87 13.82 27.51
C GLY A 336 -24.60 15.29 27.17
N ASP A 337 -23.49 15.61 26.50
CA ASP A 337 -23.27 16.96 25.96
C ASP A 337 -24.34 17.31 24.91
N ASP A 338 -24.63 18.61 24.76
CA ASP A 338 -25.61 19.11 23.79
C ASP A 338 -25.27 18.63 22.36
N THR A 339 -24.01 18.61 21.98
CA THR A 339 -23.58 18.14 20.66
C THR A 339 -23.71 16.62 20.51
N TYR A 340 -23.42 15.84 21.55
CA TYR A 340 -23.68 14.40 21.57
C TYR A 340 -25.18 14.10 21.43
N ASN A 341 -26.02 14.78 22.20
CA ASN A 341 -27.48 14.61 22.16
C ASN A 341 -28.02 15.00 20.78
N TYR A 342 -27.59 16.14 20.25
CA TYR A 342 -27.94 16.59 18.90
C TYR A 342 -27.58 15.55 17.83
N ALA A 343 -26.35 14.99 17.85
CA ALA A 343 -25.94 13.97 16.90
C ALA A 343 -26.84 12.73 16.95
N LYS A 344 -27.12 12.26 18.17
CA LYS A 344 -27.99 11.09 18.40
C LYS A 344 -29.43 11.36 17.96
N GLU A 345 -29.98 12.51 18.28
CA GLU A 345 -31.34 12.91 17.89
C GLU A 345 -31.46 13.03 16.38
N LEU A 346 -30.57 13.76 15.73
CA LEU A 346 -30.53 13.93 14.28
C LEU A 346 -30.48 12.58 13.53
N MET A 347 -29.59 11.70 13.94
CA MET A 347 -29.44 10.38 13.30
C MET A 347 -30.66 9.48 13.56
N THR A 348 -31.24 9.56 14.76
CA THR A 348 -32.46 8.82 15.11
C THR A 348 -33.69 9.32 14.32
N GLU A 349 -33.85 10.64 14.18
CA GLU A 349 -34.94 11.22 13.39
C GLU A 349 -34.78 10.88 11.90
N ALA A 350 -33.57 10.96 11.36
CA ALA A 350 -33.27 10.57 9.99
C ALA A 350 -33.62 9.09 9.73
N GLU A 351 -33.22 8.20 10.63
CA GLU A 351 -33.54 6.78 10.53
C GLU A 351 -35.05 6.51 10.66
N ASN A 352 -35.71 7.09 11.65
CA ASN A 352 -37.15 6.95 11.83
C ASN A 352 -37.92 7.41 10.59
N THR A 353 -37.50 8.53 9.98
CA THR A 353 -38.10 9.04 8.75
C THR A 353 -37.85 8.10 7.58
N LEU A 354 -36.63 7.61 7.43
CA LEU A 354 -36.26 6.68 6.36
C LEU A 354 -37.06 5.37 6.42
N PHE A 355 -37.41 4.89 7.62
CA PHE A 355 -38.19 3.65 7.82
C PHE A 355 -39.67 3.89 8.07
N SER A 356 -40.19 5.12 7.87
CA SER A 356 -41.58 5.45 7.98
C SER A 356 -42.40 5.12 6.72
N ASP A 357 -43.73 5.11 6.81
CA ASP A 357 -44.60 4.86 5.66
C ASP A 357 -44.57 6.00 4.63
N HIS A 358 -44.08 7.19 5.02
CA HIS A 358 -43.97 8.36 4.14
C HIS A 358 -42.53 8.68 3.72
N PHE A 359 -41.63 7.72 3.84
CA PHE A 359 -40.19 7.95 3.58
C PHE A 359 -39.90 8.50 2.18
N THR A 360 -40.72 8.22 1.18
CA THR A 360 -40.54 8.70 -0.19
C THR A 360 -41.08 10.10 -0.44
N ASP A 361 -41.77 10.73 0.56
CA ASP A 361 -42.26 12.08 0.40
C ASP A 361 -41.13 13.07 0.09
N GLU A 362 -41.39 13.98 -0.84
CA GLU A 362 -40.36 14.90 -1.32
C GLU A 362 -39.86 15.85 -0.25
N LYS A 363 -40.74 16.30 0.67
CA LYS A 363 -40.42 17.32 1.68
C LYS A 363 -40.20 16.73 3.06
N GLU A 364 -41.03 15.75 3.46
CA GLU A 364 -41.03 15.19 4.80
C GLU A 364 -40.42 13.78 4.87
N GLY A 365 -40.01 13.20 3.72
CA GLY A 365 -39.33 11.91 3.64
C GLY A 365 -37.83 12.00 3.86
N TRP A 366 -37.10 10.96 3.46
CA TRP A 366 -35.66 10.81 3.70
C TRP A 366 -34.83 12.00 3.18
N ARG A 367 -35.23 12.65 2.09
CA ARG A 367 -34.57 13.81 1.47
C ARG A 367 -34.51 15.05 2.36
N LYS A 368 -35.31 15.10 3.43
CA LYS A 368 -35.24 16.12 4.46
C LYS A 368 -33.96 16.06 5.27
N TYR A 369 -33.48 14.84 5.52
CA TYR A 369 -32.33 14.58 6.39
C TYR A 369 -31.08 14.14 5.66
N LEU A 370 -31.20 13.40 4.53
CA LEU A 370 -30.09 12.80 3.84
C LEU A 370 -29.77 13.55 2.53
N ASP A 371 -28.47 13.74 2.28
CA ASP A 371 -28.00 14.37 1.04
C ASP A 371 -27.97 13.34 -0.09
N GLU A 372 -28.78 13.58 -1.09
CA GLU A 372 -29.06 12.65 -2.19
C GLU A 372 -27.79 12.28 -2.96
N ASP A 373 -27.00 13.29 -3.32
CA ASP A 373 -25.81 13.14 -4.15
C ASP A 373 -24.72 12.34 -3.44
N SER A 374 -24.46 12.64 -2.17
CA SER A 374 -23.43 11.95 -1.40
C SER A 374 -23.78 10.49 -1.11
N PHE A 375 -25.06 10.19 -0.81
CA PHE A 375 -25.51 8.81 -0.59
C PHE A 375 -25.40 7.96 -1.85
N VAL A 376 -25.81 8.50 -2.99
CA VAL A 376 -25.72 7.83 -4.29
C VAL A 376 -24.27 7.58 -4.68
N ASP A 377 -23.42 8.59 -4.64
CA ASP A 377 -22.04 8.48 -5.12
C ASP A 377 -21.16 7.65 -4.17
N TRP A 378 -21.34 7.79 -2.85
CA TRP A 378 -20.65 6.94 -1.88
C TRP A 378 -21.00 5.45 -2.10
N TYR A 379 -22.30 5.15 -2.25
CA TYR A 379 -22.75 3.79 -2.53
C TYR A 379 -22.16 3.27 -3.85
N LEU A 380 -22.27 4.05 -4.93
CA LEU A 380 -21.77 3.64 -6.24
C LEU A 380 -20.25 3.41 -6.26
N ILE A 381 -19.47 4.25 -5.60
CA ILE A 381 -18.01 4.05 -5.53
C ILE A 381 -17.71 2.73 -4.84
N ASN A 382 -18.25 2.51 -3.63
CA ASN A 382 -18.04 1.27 -2.89
C ASN A 382 -18.57 0.04 -3.63
N GLU A 383 -19.64 0.18 -4.41
CA GLU A 383 -20.24 -0.90 -5.17
C GLU A 383 -19.49 -1.20 -6.48
N ILE A 384 -19.02 -0.18 -7.21
CA ILE A 384 -18.22 -0.34 -8.44
C ILE A 384 -16.96 -1.14 -8.13
N VAL A 385 -16.27 -0.80 -7.05
CA VAL A 385 -15.06 -1.51 -6.64
C VAL A 385 -15.34 -2.73 -5.76
N LYS A 386 -16.59 -2.91 -5.34
CA LYS A 386 -17.10 -3.97 -4.45
C LYS A 386 -16.21 -4.10 -3.21
N ASN A 387 -16.14 -2.99 -2.46
CA ASN A 387 -15.31 -2.90 -1.27
C ASN A 387 -15.82 -3.82 -0.16
N GLY A 388 -15.03 -4.84 0.19
CA GLY A 388 -15.39 -5.85 1.19
C GLY A 388 -15.63 -5.26 2.59
N ASP A 389 -14.87 -4.24 2.97
CA ASP A 389 -14.95 -3.62 4.30
C ASP A 389 -16.11 -2.61 4.44
N ALA A 390 -16.69 -2.14 3.33
CA ALA A 390 -17.76 -1.15 3.36
C ALA A 390 -19.15 -1.73 3.68
N GLU A 391 -19.26 -2.98 4.13
CA GLU A 391 -20.52 -3.66 4.46
C GLU A 391 -21.12 -3.22 5.82
N GLY A 392 -20.72 -2.09 6.36
CA GLY A 392 -21.28 -1.57 7.60
C GLY A 392 -20.50 -1.89 8.87
N TRP A 393 -19.24 -2.37 8.73
CA TRP A 393 -18.40 -2.70 9.89
C TRP A 393 -17.63 -1.48 10.43
N SER A 394 -16.84 -0.83 9.60
CA SER A 394 -16.02 0.34 9.97
C SER A 394 -15.62 1.16 8.74
N SER A 395 -14.99 2.29 8.97
CA SER A 395 -14.50 3.19 7.91
C SER A 395 -15.60 3.79 7.02
N ILE A 396 -16.85 3.78 7.50
CA ILE A 396 -18.00 4.41 6.86
C ILE A 396 -18.26 5.72 7.54
N TYR A 397 -17.87 6.81 6.89
CA TYR A 397 -17.98 8.15 7.44
C TYR A 397 -19.27 8.83 7.02
N LEU A 398 -19.82 9.62 7.96
CA LEU A 398 -20.91 10.54 7.74
C LEU A 398 -20.51 11.91 8.27
N ASN A 399 -20.98 12.94 7.63
CA ASN A 399 -20.74 14.30 8.10
C ASN A 399 -21.94 15.20 7.87
N CYS A 400 -22.03 16.27 8.62
CA CYS A 400 -23.03 17.32 8.38
C CYS A 400 -22.61 18.65 9.01
N ARG A 401 -23.00 19.74 8.41
CA ARG A 401 -23.07 21.04 9.10
C ARG A 401 -24.29 21.06 10.02
N ARG A 402 -24.23 21.79 11.12
CA ARG A 402 -25.36 21.88 12.03
C ARG A 402 -26.61 22.45 11.31
N GLY A 403 -27.74 21.76 11.44
CA GLY A 403 -28.95 22.06 10.72
C GLY A 403 -28.98 21.73 9.24
N GLY A 404 -27.87 21.18 8.70
CA GLY A 404 -27.78 20.67 7.32
C GLY A 404 -28.14 19.20 7.19
N LYS A 405 -28.15 18.71 5.96
CA LYS A 405 -28.37 17.30 5.67
C LYS A 405 -27.16 16.45 6.06
N ILE A 406 -27.41 15.22 6.46
CA ILE A 406 -26.39 14.19 6.67
C ILE A 406 -25.85 13.77 5.31
N LYS A 407 -24.54 13.81 5.14
CA LYS A 407 -23.81 13.38 3.96
C LYS A 407 -23.03 12.12 4.23
N MET A 408 -22.99 11.19 3.27
CA MET A 408 -22.02 10.09 3.27
C MET A 408 -20.65 10.60 2.85
N GLY A 409 -19.61 9.99 3.41
CA GLY A 409 -18.22 10.32 3.13
C GLY A 409 -17.52 11.04 4.28
N PRO A 410 -16.17 11.17 4.13
CA PRO A 410 -15.34 10.75 2.98
C PRO A 410 -15.21 9.24 2.84
N ILE A 411 -14.77 8.81 1.66
CA ILE A 411 -14.44 7.40 1.40
C ILE A 411 -13.05 7.05 1.96
N TRP A 412 -12.89 5.79 2.37
CA TRP A 412 -11.66 5.28 2.98
C TRP A 412 -11.57 3.76 2.90
N ASP A 413 -10.33 3.21 2.92
CA ASP A 413 -10.02 1.80 3.19
C ASP A 413 -10.46 0.82 2.08
N PHE A 414 -9.73 0.81 0.95
CA PHE A 414 -10.07 0.05 -0.24
C PHE A 414 -9.11 -1.10 -0.56
N ASP A 415 -8.24 -1.51 0.35
CA ASP A 415 -7.30 -2.60 0.10
C ASP A 415 -8.00 -3.96 -0.08
N GLN A 416 -9.24 -4.11 0.42
CA GLN A 416 -10.11 -5.28 0.23
C GLN A 416 -11.11 -5.15 -0.93
N ALA A 417 -10.88 -4.22 -1.85
CA ALA A 417 -11.71 -3.98 -3.03
C ALA A 417 -11.19 -4.70 -4.28
N PHE A 418 -11.93 -4.61 -5.40
CA PHE A 418 -11.58 -5.18 -6.71
C PHE A 418 -11.27 -6.69 -6.66
N GLY A 419 -12.08 -7.44 -5.92
CA GLY A 419 -11.94 -8.88 -5.80
C GLY A 419 -10.79 -9.35 -4.89
N ASN A 420 -10.17 -8.46 -4.11
CA ASN A 420 -9.06 -8.77 -3.19
C ASN A 420 -9.54 -9.00 -1.75
N CYS A 421 -10.59 -9.79 -1.55
CA CYS A 421 -11.14 -10.07 -0.21
C CYS A 421 -11.27 -11.58 -0.02
N ASP A 422 -10.66 -12.15 1.04
CA ASP A 422 -10.68 -13.60 1.29
C ASP A 422 -11.83 -14.05 2.19
N TYR A 423 -12.37 -13.17 3.02
CA TYR A 423 -13.40 -13.50 4.02
C TYR A 423 -14.84 -13.41 3.49
N ALA A 424 -15.05 -12.81 2.32
CA ALA A 424 -16.36 -12.70 1.67
C ALA A 424 -16.26 -13.17 0.21
N GLU A 425 -16.68 -14.41 -0.05
CA GLU A 425 -16.55 -15.04 -1.36
C GLU A 425 -17.29 -14.26 -2.45
N GLU A 426 -18.44 -13.67 -2.12
CA GLU A 426 -19.24 -12.87 -3.01
C GLU A 426 -18.49 -11.64 -3.54
N THR A 427 -17.54 -11.10 -2.79
CA THR A 427 -16.75 -9.93 -3.22
C THR A 427 -15.69 -10.28 -4.27
N ARG A 428 -15.32 -11.55 -4.41
CA ARG A 428 -14.31 -12.01 -5.39
C ARG A 428 -14.83 -11.99 -6.81
N THR A 429 -16.14 -12.20 -6.99
CA THR A 429 -16.77 -12.20 -8.31
C THR A 429 -17.19 -10.79 -8.70
N PRO A 430 -17.11 -10.43 -10.00
CA PRO A 430 -17.60 -9.15 -10.47
C PRO A 430 -19.13 -9.02 -10.49
N GLU A 431 -19.88 -10.13 -10.44
CA GLU A 431 -21.34 -10.16 -10.42
C GLU A 431 -21.91 -9.99 -9.02
N GLY A 432 -23.19 -9.63 -8.93
CA GLY A 432 -23.92 -9.43 -7.67
C GLY A 432 -23.58 -8.11 -6.99
N PHE A 433 -24.53 -7.51 -6.32
CA PHE A 433 -24.31 -6.34 -5.46
C PHE A 433 -23.83 -6.78 -4.09
N TRP A 434 -22.98 -5.99 -3.46
CA TRP A 434 -22.41 -6.25 -2.13
C TRP A 434 -23.01 -5.35 -1.05
N ASN A 435 -22.93 -4.02 -1.22
CA ASN A 435 -23.36 -3.06 -0.20
C ASN A 435 -24.86 -2.71 -0.24
N TRP A 436 -25.60 -3.25 -1.21
CA TRP A 436 -27.02 -2.94 -1.40
C TRP A 436 -27.91 -3.36 -0.22
N HIS A 437 -27.50 -4.35 0.55
CA HIS A 437 -28.27 -4.90 1.66
C HIS A 437 -28.03 -4.17 3.00
N MET A 438 -27.13 -3.20 3.04
CA MET A 438 -27.03 -2.29 4.19
C MET A 438 -28.40 -1.66 4.46
N PRO A 439 -28.89 -1.69 5.72
CA PRO A 439 -30.29 -1.36 6.01
C PRO A 439 -30.80 -0.06 5.41
N TRP A 440 -30.01 1.02 5.51
CA TRP A 440 -30.37 2.30 4.94
C TRP A 440 -30.39 2.29 3.41
N ILE A 441 -29.40 1.67 2.81
CA ILE A 441 -29.32 1.52 1.34
C ILE A 441 -30.46 0.64 0.82
N ALA A 442 -30.73 -0.50 1.48
CA ALA A 442 -31.83 -1.39 1.10
C ALA A 442 -33.19 -0.69 1.19
N GLN A 443 -33.36 0.22 2.15
CA GLN A 443 -34.59 1.02 2.26
C GLN A 443 -34.67 2.08 1.15
N LEU A 444 -33.58 2.79 0.88
CA LEU A 444 -33.50 3.78 -0.21
C LEU A 444 -33.79 3.16 -1.58
N TYR A 445 -33.38 1.91 -1.84
CA TYR A 445 -33.70 1.19 -3.09
C TYR A 445 -35.20 0.98 -3.35
N LYS A 446 -36.05 1.14 -2.33
CA LYS A 446 -37.51 1.08 -2.49
C LYS A 446 -38.09 2.39 -3.02
N ASP A 447 -37.31 3.48 -3.04
CA ASP A 447 -37.71 4.75 -3.64
C ASP A 447 -37.32 4.81 -5.13
N PRO A 448 -38.29 4.87 -6.06
CA PRO A 448 -38.01 5.00 -7.50
C PRO A 448 -37.14 6.22 -7.84
N TYR A 449 -37.22 7.28 -7.03
CA TYR A 449 -36.38 8.47 -7.21
C TYR A 449 -34.91 8.16 -6.93
N PHE A 450 -34.62 7.47 -5.85
CA PHE A 450 -33.25 7.05 -5.53
C PHE A 450 -32.67 6.12 -6.62
N VAL A 451 -33.46 5.15 -7.09
CA VAL A 451 -33.06 4.24 -8.18
C VAL A 451 -32.78 5.01 -9.47
N LYS A 452 -33.58 6.04 -9.78
CA LYS A 452 -33.32 6.90 -10.94
C LYS A 452 -31.97 7.61 -10.82
N LEU A 453 -31.68 8.21 -9.67
CA LEU A 453 -30.39 8.86 -9.41
C LEU A 453 -29.23 7.89 -9.50
N LEU A 454 -29.36 6.67 -8.96
CA LEU A 454 -28.33 5.63 -9.07
C LEU A 454 -28.01 5.31 -10.54
N LYS A 455 -29.03 5.17 -11.38
CA LYS A 455 -28.84 4.90 -12.82
C LYS A 455 -28.12 6.05 -13.53
N GLU A 456 -28.53 7.28 -13.26
CA GLU A 456 -27.92 8.48 -13.85
C GLU A 456 -26.44 8.60 -13.45
N ARG A 457 -26.15 8.44 -12.16
CA ARG A 457 -24.80 8.55 -11.64
C ARG A 457 -23.91 7.35 -12.02
N PHE A 458 -24.45 6.14 -12.06
CA PHE A 458 -23.72 4.99 -12.57
C PHE A 458 -23.33 5.19 -14.04
N ASN A 459 -24.24 5.69 -14.89
CA ASN A 459 -23.94 5.99 -16.29
C ASN A 459 -22.81 7.05 -16.41
N PHE A 460 -22.75 8.01 -15.51
CA PHE A 460 -21.62 8.94 -15.43
C PHE A 460 -20.30 8.19 -15.18
N PHE A 461 -20.20 7.36 -14.12
CA PHE A 461 -19.00 6.58 -13.81
C PHE A 461 -18.65 5.60 -14.93
N TYR A 462 -19.63 4.94 -15.52
CA TYR A 462 -19.42 4.05 -16.66
C TYR A 462 -18.83 4.81 -17.87
N GLY A 463 -19.26 6.03 -18.10
CA GLY A 463 -18.67 6.91 -19.13
C GLY A 463 -17.22 7.30 -18.86
N GLN A 464 -16.74 7.24 -17.61
CA GLN A 464 -15.34 7.49 -17.24
C GLN A 464 -14.45 6.24 -17.31
N LYS A 465 -14.98 5.08 -17.67
CA LYS A 465 -14.31 3.78 -17.66
C LYS A 465 -12.92 3.82 -18.31
N GLU A 466 -12.81 4.37 -19.51
CA GLU A 466 -11.54 4.46 -20.23
C GLU A 466 -10.52 5.40 -19.54
N ALA A 467 -10.98 6.45 -18.86
CA ALA A 467 -10.13 7.32 -18.08
C ALA A 467 -9.58 6.58 -16.85
N ILE A 468 -10.42 5.82 -16.17
CA ILE A 468 -10.02 4.99 -15.02
C ILE A 468 -8.98 3.94 -15.45
N PHE A 469 -9.17 3.27 -16.59
CA PHE A 469 -8.20 2.29 -17.10
C PHE A 469 -6.87 2.94 -17.50
N ARG A 470 -6.90 4.13 -18.09
CA ARG A 470 -5.65 4.90 -18.34
C ARG A 470 -4.95 5.20 -17.04
N GLU A 471 -5.64 5.68 -16.02
CA GLU A 471 -5.05 5.97 -14.72
C GLU A 471 -4.43 4.73 -14.05
N ILE A 472 -5.09 3.56 -14.13
CA ILE A 472 -4.50 2.30 -13.65
C ILE A 472 -3.19 2.01 -14.39
N ASN A 473 -3.16 2.14 -15.73
CA ASN A 473 -1.96 1.89 -16.52
C ASN A 473 -0.84 2.89 -16.21
N ASP A 474 -1.18 4.17 -16.10
CA ASP A 474 -0.22 5.25 -15.83
C ASP A 474 0.42 5.08 -14.44
N ASN A 475 -0.39 4.77 -13.42
CA ASN A 475 0.12 4.50 -12.08
C ASN A 475 0.95 3.20 -12.03
N ALA A 476 0.53 2.14 -12.72
CA ALA A 476 1.31 0.90 -12.81
C ALA A 476 2.68 1.14 -13.49
N GLN A 477 2.68 1.92 -14.57
CA GLN A 477 3.93 2.32 -15.24
C GLN A 477 4.79 3.24 -14.36
N TYR A 478 4.18 4.14 -13.61
CA TYR A 478 4.87 5.01 -12.66
C TYR A 478 5.56 4.22 -11.55
N LEU A 479 4.92 3.17 -11.06
CA LEU A 479 5.44 2.31 -9.98
C LEU A 479 6.38 1.19 -10.46
N ARG A 480 6.59 1.01 -11.76
CA ARG A 480 7.31 -0.16 -12.33
C ARG A 480 8.65 -0.52 -11.65
N TYR A 481 9.41 0.49 -11.22
CA TYR A 481 10.69 0.28 -10.51
C TYR A 481 10.50 0.22 -8.99
N ALA A 482 9.58 1.02 -8.46
CA ALA A 482 9.25 1.02 -7.04
C ALA A 482 8.73 -0.34 -6.55
N VAL A 483 7.94 -1.01 -7.40
CA VAL A 483 7.44 -2.37 -7.14
C VAL A 483 8.58 -3.38 -6.99
N VAL A 484 9.62 -3.28 -7.83
CA VAL A 484 10.78 -4.19 -7.76
C VAL A 484 11.50 -4.02 -6.42
N GLU A 485 11.76 -2.78 -6.00
CA GLU A 485 12.42 -2.51 -4.72
C GLU A 485 11.53 -2.88 -3.52
N ASN A 486 10.22 -2.62 -3.62
CA ASN A 486 9.27 -3.04 -2.59
C ASN A 486 9.20 -4.57 -2.47
N GLU A 487 9.26 -5.30 -3.59
CA GLU A 487 9.26 -6.76 -3.61
C GLU A 487 10.58 -7.32 -3.04
N ASN A 488 11.73 -6.75 -3.41
CA ASN A 488 13.03 -7.11 -2.83
C ASN A 488 13.03 -6.98 -1.30
N ARG A 489 12.25 -6.02 -0.77
CA ARG A 489 12.14 -5.77 0.68
C ARG A 489 11.10 -6.64 1.39
N TRP A 490 9.94 -6.88 0.78
CA TRP A 490 8.77 -7.43 1.49
C TRP A 490 8.27 -8.77 0.95
N HIS A 491 8.69 -9.19 -0.25
CA HIS A 491 8.33 -10.48 -0.87
C HIS A 491 6.83 -10.76 -0.91
N THR A 492 6.03 -9.75 -1.30
CA THR A 492 4.58 -9.81 -1.23
C THR A 492 3.91 -10.46 -2.44
N LEU A 493 4.53 -10.40 -3.63
CA LEU A 493 3.91 -10.81 -4.89
C LEU A 493 3.69 -12.33 -5.01
N TYR A 494 4.58 -13.12 -4.38
CA TYR A 494 4.56 -14.58 -4.46
C TYR A 494 4.05 -15.25 -3.19
N THR A 495 3.82 -14.47 -2.12
CA THR A 495 3.39 -14.96 -0.82
C THR A 495 1.92 -14.66 -0.56
N TYR A 496 1.22 -15.61 0.06
CA TYR A 496 -0.09 -15.33 0.61
C TYR A 496 0.06 -14.43 1.84
N ASN A 497 -0.56 -13.27 1.77
CA ASN A 497 -0.79 -12.43 2.92
C ASN A 497 -2.23 -12.60 3.36
N TRP A 498 -2.47 -12.74 4.64
CA TRP A 498 -3.82 -12.84 5.19
C TRP A 498 -4.70 -11.70 4.65
N ARG A 499 -5.90 -12.03 4.24
CA ARG A 499 -6.91 -11.23 3.53
C ARG A 499 -6.73 -11.13 2.01
N ASN A 500 -5.67 -11.64 1.40
CA ASN A 500 -5.64 -11.72 -0.06
C ASN A 500 -6.54 -12.86 -0.56
N ALA A 501 -7.37 -12.58 -1.54
CA ALA A 501 -8.18 -13.61 -2.18
C ALA A 501 -7.35 -14.53 -3.07
N ASN A 502 -6.39 -13.96 -3.81
CA ASN A 502 -5.57 -14.67 -4.80
C ASN A 502 -4.14 -14.12 -4.83
N ILE A 503 -3.25 -14.91 -5.45
CA ILE A 503 -1.86 -14.55 -5.75
C ILE A 503 -1.64 -14.82 -7.24
N TRP A 504 -1.33 -13.77 -8.01
CA TRP A 504 -1.14 -13.89 -9.46
C TRP A 504 0.34 -13.98 -9.87
N GLY A 505 1.27 -13.93 -8.90
CA GLY A 505 2.68 -14.24 -9.03
C GLY A 505 3.53 -13.20 -9.78
N SER A 506 2.97 -12.07 -10.20
CA SER A 506 3.72 -10.93 -10.72
C SER A 506 2.89 -9.66 -10.61
N TYR A 507 3.56 -8.52 -10.57
CA TYR A 507 2.87 -7.22 -10.53
C TYR A 507 1.96 -6.99 -11.73
N ASP A 508 2.44 -7.30 -12.94
CA ASP A 508 1.67 -7.14 -14.17
C ASP A 508 0.39 -8.00 -14.15
N ASN A 509 0.48 -9.23 -13.64
CA ASN A 509 -0.67 -10.12 -13.51
C ASN A 509 -1.67 -9.60 -12.47
N GLU A 510 -1.19 -9.06 -11.33
CA GLU A 510 -2.05 -8.45 -10.31
C GLU A 510 -2.81 -7.24 -10.86
N VAL A 511 -2.13 -6.35 -11.60
CA VAL A 511 -2.73 -5.20 -12.26
C VAL A 511 -3.70 -5.64 -13.37
N GLN A 512 -3.32 -6.63 -14.17
CA GLN A 512 -4.19 -7.15 -15.23
C GLN A 512 -5.46 -7.80 -14.66
N PHE A 513 -5.35 -8.56 -13.57
CA PHE A 513 -6.51 -9.09 -12.85
C PHE A 513 -7.43 -7.97 -12.37
N MET A 514 -6.91 -6.96 -11.69
CA MET A 514 -7.69 -5.80 -11.22
C MET A 514 -8.46 -5.14 -12.36
N LYS A 515 -7.83 -4.94 -13.52
CA LYS A 515 -8.44 -4.35 -14.70
C LYS A 515 -9.55 -5.24 -15.30
N GLN A 516 -9.28 -6.55 -15.47
CA GLN A 516 -10.25 -7.50 -15.98
C GLN A 516 -11.47 -7.61 -15.07
N TRP A 517 -11.21 -7.65 -13.75
CA TRP A 517 -12.26 -7.70 -12.75
C TRP A 517 -13.13 -6.43 -12.81
N LEU A 518 -12.53 -5.24 -12.82
CA LEU A 518 -13.25 -3.97 -12.89
C LEU A 518 -14.05 -3.85 -14.21
N ASN A 519 -13.47 -4.27 -15.33
CA ASN A 519 -14.18 -4.29 -16.61
C ASN A 519 -15.44 -5.15 -16.54
N ALA A 520 -15.30 -6.40 -16.11
CA ALA A 520 -16.42 -7.32 -15.96
C ALA A 520 -17.47 -6.78 -14.99
N ARG A 521 -17.02 -6.13 -13.89
CA ARG A 521 -17.87 -5.48 -12.90
C ARG A 521 -18.73 -4.37 -13.49
N MET A 522 -18.11 -3.44 -14.17
CA MET A 522 -18.82 -2.30 -14.78
C MET A 522 -19.78 -2.74 -15.87
N GLU A 523 -19.41 -3.73 -16.69
CA GLU A 523 -20.31 -4.31 -17.71
C GLU A 523 -21.51 -5.02 -17.07
N TRP A 524 -21.28 -5.82 -16.03
CA TRP A 524 -22.36 -6.48 -15.30
C TRP A 524 -23.33 -5.46 -14.69
N MET A 525 -22.82 -4.46 -13.97
CA MET A 525 -23.65 -3.39 -13.40
C MET A 525 -24.42 -2.63 -14.46
N LYS A 526 -23.81 -2.32 -15.61
CA LYS A 526 -24.48 -1.68 -16.76
C LYS A 526 -25.67 -2.50 -17.23
N GLY A 527 -25.47 -3.82 -17.42
CA GLY A 527 -26.54 -4.73 -17.82
C GLY A 527 -27.68 -4.85 -16.80
N VAL A 528 -27.39 -4.64 -15.50
CA VAL A 528 -28.44 -4.62 -14.45
C VAL A 528 -29.17 -3.29 -14.43
N TYR A 529 -28.47 -2.16 -14.39
CA TYR A 529 -29.10 -0.83 -14.33
C TYR A 529 -29.89 -0.47 -15.59
N ASP A 530 -29.51 -0.99 -16.76
CA ASP A 530 -30.29 -0.80 -18.01
C ASP A 530 -31.64 -1.52 -17.98
N LYS A 531 -31.78 -2.58 -17.16
CA LYS A 531 -33.01 -3.37 -17.01
C LYS A 531 -33.90 -2.90 -15.85
N MET A 532 -33.36 -2.16 -14.89
CA MET A 532 -34.14 -1.50 -13.84
C MET A 532 -34.90 -0.30 -14.39
#